data_c525f531209c533fb8fb2ff87c528640
#
_entry.id   c525f531209c533fb8fb2ff87c528640
#
_cell.length_a   1.000
_cell.length_b   1.000
_cell.length_c   1.000
_cell.angle_alpha   90.00
_cell.angle_beta   90.00
_cell.angle_gamma   90.00
#
_symmetry.space_group_name_H-M   'P 1'
#
loop_
_entity.id
_entity.type
_entity.pdbx_description
1 polymer ?
#
loop_
_entity_poly.entity_id
_entity_poly.type
_entity_poly.pdbx_seq_one_letter_code
_entity_poly.pdbx_strand_id
1 'polypeptide(L)'
;MHDDSSTDTPNPEPALPPASETSENRRGFMEHAAGFAMAGGLLAGYGAFACHSVRYLYPVEVGKSIWQFVCTLDQLAVGESIPFTMPSGAKVVVARQAEGDTADAFVALSSVCPHLGCKVHWEAVNDRFFCPCHNGAFDATGAPTEGPPAAANQYLTRFELAVENNLLMINVPTEAIVVSQSEATS
;
A
#
# COMPACT_ATOMS: atom_id res chain seq x y z
N MET A 1 -80.38 -64.39 -51.60
CA MET A 1 -78.97 -64.43 -52.05
C MET A 1 -78.63 -63.07 -52.57
N HIS A 2 -78.12 -62.15 -51.78
CA HIS A 2 -77.54 -60.91 -52.23
C HIS A 2 -76.28 -60.69 -51.44
N ASP A 3 -75.19 -60.79 -52.12
CA ASP A 3 -73.88 -60.56 -51.61
C ASP A 3 -73.55 -59.07 -51.85
N ASP A 4 -73.44 -58.32 -50.73
CA ASP A 4 -73.06 -56.89 -50.86
C ASP A 4 -71.70 -56.73 -50.24
N SER A 5 -70.74 -56.82 -51.07
CA SER A 5 -69.34 -56.61 -50.72
C SER A 5 -69.00 -55.12 -50.83
N SER A 6 -69.20 -54.39 -49.75
CA SER A 6 -68.72 -53.00 -49.58
C SER A 6 -67.23 -52.97 -49.26
N THR A 7 -66.42 -52.61 -50.29
CA THR A 7 -65.00 -52.32 -50.14
C THR A 7 -64.86 -50.91 -49.54
N ASP A 8 -64.56 -50.90 -48.22
CA ASP A 8 -64.21 -49.69 -47.49
C ASP A 8 -62.75 -49.34 -47.82
N THR A 9 -62.55 -48.29 -48.62
CA THR A 9 -61.23 -47.72 -48.91
C THR A 9 -60.87 -46.78 -47.81
N PRO A 10 -59.74 -46.96 -47.10
CA PRO A 10 -59.32 -46.03 -46.04
C PRO A 10 -58.92 -44.67 -46.67
N ASN A 11 -59.55 -43.66 -46.13
CA ASN A 11 -59.26 -42.25 -46.46
C ASN A 11 -57.80 -41.93 -46.05
N PRO A 12 -56.93 -41.38 -46.94
CA PRO A 12 -55.60 -41.00 -46.59
C PRO A 12 -55.60 -39.90 -45.55
N GLU A 13 -54.96 -40.15 -44.42
CA GLU A 13 -54.73 -39.19 -43.34
C GLU A 13 -53.94 -37.97 -43.87
N PRO A 14 -54.32 -36.73 -43.60
CA PRO A 14 -53.63 -35.56 -44.06
C PRO A 14 -52.23 -35.52 -43.49
N ALA A 15 -51.23 -35.56 -44.40
CA ALA A 15 -49.81 -35.42 -44.05
C ALA A 15 -49.60 -34.10 -43.28
N LEU A 16 -49.10 -34.19 -42.03
CA LEU A 16 -48.68 -33.06 -41.26
C LEU A 16 -47.58 -32.30 -42.04
N PRO A 17 -47.67 -30.97 -42.12
CA PRO A 17 -46.61 -30.20 -42.78
C PRO A 17 -45.27 -30.43 -42.07
N PRO A 18 -44.15 -30.46 -42.82
CA PRO A 18 -42.83 -30.66 -42.24
C PRO A 18 -42.58 -29.55 -41.18
N ALA A 19 -42.19 -29.95 -39.98
CA ALA A 19 -41.80 -29.02 -38.92
C ALA A 19 -40.75 -28.06 -39.47
N SER A 20 -41.02 -26.77 -39.43
CA SER A 20 -40.22 -25.75 -40.07
C SER A 20 -38.79 -25.76 -39.54
N GLU A 21 -37.79 -26.01 -40.36
CA GLU A 21 -36.35 -25.95 -40.06
C GLU A 21 -35.92 -24.60 -39.41
N THR A 22 -36.76 -23.57 -39.57
CA THR A 22 -36.57 -22.24 -38.95
C THR A 22 -36.69 -22.22 -37.43
N SER A 23 -37.38 -23.19 -36.79
CA SER A 23 -37.54 -23.23 -35.33
C SER A 23 -36.33 -23.83 -34.63
N GLU A 24 -35.63 -24.78 -35.25
CA GLU A 24 -34.38 -25.35 -34.68
C GLU A 24 -33.24 -24.34 -34.74
N ASN A 25 -33.10 -23.60 -35.84
CA ASN A 25 -32.08 -22.58 -36.02
C ASN A 25 -32.23 -21.43 -35.01
N ARG A 26 -33.45 -21.03 -34.67
CA ARG A 26 -33.71 -19.99 -33.66
C ARG A 26 -33.38 -20.45 -32.24
N ARG A 27 -33.71 -21.70 -31.89
CA ARG A 27 -33.38 -22.27 -30.58
C ARG A 27 -31.87 -22.41 -30.40
N GLY A 28 -31.16 -22.98 -31.38
CA GLY A 28 -29.72 -23.10 -31.35
C GLY A 28 -29.00 -21.75 -31.22
N PHE A 29 -29.48 -20.74 -31.95
CA PHE A 29 -28.94 -19.37 -31.80
C PHE A 29 -29.14 -18.80 -30.40
N MET A 30 -30.33 -18.94 -29.83
CA MET A 30 -30.63 -18.45 -28.46
C MET A 30 -29.81 -19.17 -27.38
N GLU A 31 -29.62 -20.47 -27.53
CA GLU A 31 -28.78 -21.27 -26.61
C GLU A 31 -27.32 -20.82 -26.64
N HIS A 32 -26.76 -20.65 -27.82
CA HIS A 32 -25.38 -20.16 -27.98
C HIS A 32 -25.25 -18.71 -27.50
N ALA A 33 -26.19 -17.82 -27.85
CA ALA A 33 -26.20 -16.44 -27.39
C ALA A 33 -26.29 -16.33 -25.85
N ALA A 34 -27.16 -17.13 -25.22
CA ALA A 34 -27.26 -17.20 -23.76
C ALA A 34 -25.96 -17.75 -23.13
N GLY A 35 -25.36 -18.78 -23.74
CA GLY A 35 -24.08 -19.33 -23.28
C GLY A 35 -22.94 -18.30 -23.34
N PHE A 36 -22.83 -17.57 -24.45
CA PHE A 36 -21.84 -16.50 -24.58
C PHE A 36 -22.09 -15.33 -23.63
N ALA A 37 -23.36 -14.94 -23.42
CA ALA A 37 -23.71 -13.90 -22.47
C ALA A 37 -23.37 -14.31 -21.02
N MET A 38 -23.66 -15.56 -20.64
CA MET A 38 -23.30 -16.10 -19.32
C MET A 38 -21.78 -16.20 -19.14
N ALA A 39 -21.07 -16.77 -20.11
CA ALA A 39 -19.60 -16.87 -20.06
C ALA A 39 -18.94 -15.49 -20.00
N GLY A 40 -19.41 -14.54 -20.83
CA GLY A 40 -18.94 -13.16 -20.80
C GLY A 40 -19.21 -12.46 -19.47
N GLY A 41 -20.40 -12.64 -18.90
CA GLY A 41 -20.77 -12.10 -17.59
C GLY A 41 -19.91 -12.65 -16.46
N LEU A 42 -19.65 -13.96 -16.46
CA LEU A 42 -18.77 -14.61 -15.47
C LEU A 42 -17.32 -14.13 -15.62
N LEU A 43 -16.78 -14.08 -16.84
CA LEU A 43 -15.43 -13.59 -17.08
C LEU A 43 -15.28 -12.13 -16.68
N ALA A 44 -16.24 -11.28 -16.99
CA ALA A 44 -16.24 -9.88 -16.58
C ALA A 44 -16.33 -9.74 -15.05
N GLY A 45 -17.22 -10.49 -14.39
CA GLY A 45 -17.40 -10.45 -12.94
C GLY A 45 -16.17 -10.94 -12.18
N TYR A 46 -15.68 -12.14 -12.51
CA TYR A 46 -14.50 -12.68 -11.87
C TYR A 46 -13.22 -11.92 -12.24
N GLY A 47 -13.14 -11.40 -13.48
CA GLY A 47 -12.03 -10.55 -13.91
C GLY A 47 -11.97 -9.24 -13.14
N ALA A 48 -13.11 -8.57 -12.98
CA ALA A 48 -13.21 -7.36 -12.15
C ALA A 48 -12.88 -7.65 -10.69
N PHE A 49 -13.41 -8.74 -10.12
CA PHE A 49 -13.10 -9.16 -8.76
C PHE A 49 -11.60 -9.43 -8.57
N ALA A 50 -10.98 -10.18 -9.46
CA ALA A 50 -9.55 -10.46 -9.43
C ALA A 50 -8.72 -9.17 -9.53
N CYS A 51 -9.09 -8.26 -10.46
CA CYS A 51 -8.42 -6.98 -10.62
C CYS A 51 -8.48 -6.13 -9.34
N HIS A 52 -9.66 -6.02 -8.70
CA HIS A 52 -9.82 -5.29 -7.45
C HIS A 52 -9.07 -5.96 -6.29
N SER A 53 -9.08 -7.30 -6.22
CA SER A 53 -8.35 -8.05 -5.20
C SER A 53 -6.84 -7.85 -5.34
N VAL A 54 -6.30 -7.94 -6.56
CA VAL A 54 -4.88 -7.67 -6.82
C VAL A 54 -4.53 -6.23 -6.45
N ARG A 55 -5.35 -5.25 -6.84
CA ARG A 55 -5.12 -3.84 -6.51
C ARG A 55 -5.17 -3.58 -4.99
N TYR A 56 -6.03 -4.30 -4.27
CA TYR A 56 -6.11 -4.19 -2.81
C TYR A 56 -4.91 -4.85 -2.11
N LEU A 57 -4.49 -6.03 -2.57
CA LEU A 57 -3.37 -6.78 -1.98
C LEU A 57 -2.00 -6.20 -2.37
N TYR A 58 -1.91 -5.56 -3.55
CA TYR A 58 -0.68 -4.94 -4.05
C TYR A 58 -0.95 -3.46 -4.37
N PRO A 59 -1.04 -2.59 -3.36
CA PRO A 59 -1.20 -1.16 -3.59
C PRO A 59 0.00 -0.65 -4.41
N VAL A 60 -0.28 -0.08 -5.57
CA VAL A 60 0.74 0.42 -6.53
C VAL A 60 1.40 1.70 -6.01
N GLU A 61 0.82 2.33 -5.01
CA GLU A 61 1.32 3.60 -4.45
C GLU A 61 2.32 3.36 -3.32
N VAL A 62 3.43 2.69 -3.66
CA VAL A 62 4.59 2.56 -2.78
C VAL A 62 5.28 3.93 -2.71
N GLY A 63 5.50 4.45 -1.49
CA GLY A 63 6.30 5.66 -1.27
C GLY A 63 5.53 6.97 -1.19
N LYS A 64 4.21 6.97 -1.02
CA LYS A 64 3.50 8.20 -0.62
C LYS A 64 3.94 8.59 0.78
N SER A 65 4.46 9.79 0.92
CA SER A 65 4.68 10.42 2.21
C SER A 65 3.49 11.33 2.55
N ILE A 66 3.22 11.46 3.82
CA ILE A 66 2.20 12.36 4.36
C ILE A 66 2.79 13.24 5.44
N TRP A 67 2.27 14.46 5.52
CA TRP A 67 2.58 15.36 6.61
C TRP A 67 1.75 14.98 7.84
N GLN A 68 2.43 14.77 8.96
CA GLN A 68 1.80 14.49 10.24
C GLN A 68 2.15 15.54 11.26
N PHE A 69 1.19 15.88 12.12
CA PHE A 69 1.38 16.77 13.23
C PHE A 69 2.25 16.13 14.31
N VAL A 70 3.25 16.86 14.78
CA VAL A 70 4.15 16.46 15.88
C VAL A 70 3.76 17.15 17.17
N CYS A 71 3.88 18.48 17.22
CA CYS A 71 3.56 19.32 18.39
C CYS A 71 3.40 20.77 17.94
N THR A 72 2.96 21.63 18.85
CA THR A 72 3.06 23.09 18.67
C THR A 72 4.46 23.55 19.10
N LEU A 73 4.96 24.66 18.49
CA LEU A 73 6.33 25.12 18.74
C LEU A 73 6.61 25.49 20.21
N ASP A 74 5.59 25.96 20.91
CA ASP A 74 5.64 26.33 22.32
C ASP A 74 5.74 25.12 23.27
N GLN A 75 5.47 23.92 22.78
CA GLN A 75 5.58 22.67 23.57
C GLN A 75 6.98 22.08 23.60
N LEU A 76 7.91 22.59 22.79
CA LEU A 76 9.26 22.06 22.68
C LEU A 76 10.28 23.19 22.85
N ALA A 77 10.91 23.28 24.01
CA ALA A 77 11.95 24.27 24.28
C ALA A 77 13.27 23.90 23.57
N VAL A 78 14.14 24.91 23.40
CA VAL A 78 15.48 24.68 22.82
C VAL A 78 16.28 23.70 23.69
N GLY A 79 16.88 22.71 23.05
CA GLY A 79 17.59 21.62 23.71
C GLY A 79 16.70 20.45 24.12
N GLU A 80 15.38 20.58 24.08
CA GLU A 80 14.47 19.48 24.38
C GLU A 80 14.22 18.58 23.16
N SER A 81 13.75 17.38 23.41
CA SER A 81 13.34 16.43 22.38
C SER A 81 12.09 15.66 22.79
N ILE A 82 11.28 15.30 21.80
CA ILE A 82 10.11 14.45 21.97
C ILE A 82 10.19 13.21 21.09
N PRO A 83 9.76 12.05 21.57
CA PRO A 83 9.63 10.87 20.74
C PRO A 83 8.37 10.97 19.89
N PHE A 84 8.50 10.66 18.61
CA PHE A 84 7.39 10.56 17.67
C PHE A 84 7.31 9.13 17.11
N THR A 85 6.12 8.56 17.04
CA THR A 85 5.92 7.23 16.46
C THR A 85 5.15 7.37 15.15
N MET A 86 5.77 6.94 14.07
CA MET A 86 5.15 6.95 12.73
C MET A 86 4.04 5.90 12.62
N PRO A 87 3.12 6.01 11.64
CA PRO A 87 2.09 5.00 11.37
C PRO A 87 2.65 3.60 11.09
N SER A 88 3.85 3.52 10.52
CA SER A 88 4.60 2.28 10.31
C SER A 88 5.12 1.62 11.60
N GLY A 89 4.97 2.29 12.76
CA GLY A 89 5.54 1.86 14.04
C GLY A 89 7.00 2.27 14.25
N ALA A 90 7.66 2.85 13.25
CA ALA A 90 9.02 3.33 13.39
C ALA A 90 9.06 4.55 14.31
N LYS A 91 10.14 4.65 15.10
CA LYS A 91 10.31 5.68 16.13
C LYS A 91 11.31 6.73 15.66
N VAL A 92 10.96 7.99 15.88
CA VAL A 92 11.75 9.17 15.55
C VAL A 92 11.97 9.99 16.81
N VAL A 93 13.11 10.64 16.94
CA VAL A 93 13.37 11.69 17.92
C VAL A 93 13.29 13.02 17.19
N VAL A 94 12.41 13.90 17.65
CA VAL A 94 12.32 15.28 17.18
C VAL A 94 12.91 16.18 18.24
N ALA A 95 13.98 16.92 17.91
CA ALA A 95 14.68 17.81 18.82
C ALA A 95 14.67 19.23 18.32
N ARG A 96 14.53 20.21 19.22
CA ARG A 96 14.72 21.64 18.93
C ARG A 96 16.15 22.01 19.24
N GLN A 97 16.91 22.41 18.23
CA GLN A 97 18.34 22.68 18.33
C GLN A 97 18.66 24.18 18.43
N ALA A 98 17.77 25.03 17.96
CA ALA A 98 17.97 26.48 17.95
C ALA A 98 16.68 27.26 18.23
N GLU A 99 16.84 28.53 18.52
CA GLU A 99 15.73 29.49 18.56
C GLU A 99 15.26 29.75 17.12
N GLY A 100 13.96 29.93 16.98
CA GLY A 100 13.31 30.25 15.69
C GLY A 100 12.02 29.46 15.51
N ASP A 101 11.19 29.96 14.60
CA ASP A 101 9.86 29.41 14.28
C ASP A 101 9.85 28.81 12.87
N THR A 102 11.02 28.35 12.40
CA THR A 102 11.20 27.69 11.10
C THR A 102 11.65 26.25 11.29
N ALA A 103 11.44 25.42 10.27
CA ALA A 103 11.84 24.01 10.31
C ALA A 103 13.34 23.80 10.59
N ASP A 104 14.18 24.78 10.25
CA ASP A 104 15.64 24.71 10.46
C ASP A 104 16.05 24.71 11.93
N ALA A 105 15.19 25.20 12.84
CA ALA A 105 15.42 25.15 14.28
C ALA A 105 15.23 23.74 14.86
N PHE A 106 14.70 22.79 14.08
CA PHE A 106 14.34 21.45 14.49
C PHE A 106 15.04 20.39 13.67
N VAL A 107 15.23 19.21 14.24
CA VAL A 107 15.70 18.02 13.56
C VAL A 107 14.84 16.82 13.93
N ALA A 108 14.54 15.98 12.95
CA ALA A 108 13.85 14.71 13.14
C ALA A 108 14.73 13.57 12.63
N LEU A 109 15.18 12.72 13.53
CA LEU A 109 16.07 11.60 13.23
C LEU A 109 15.50 10.28 13.74
N SER A 110 15.79 9.20 13.02
CA SER A 110 15.45 7.86 13.47
C SER A 110 16.01 7.60 14.87
N SER A 111 15.16 7.12 15.79
CA SER A 111 15.63 6.67 17.11
C SER A 111 16.18 5.25 17.10
N VAL A 112 16.43 4.67 15.93
CA VAL A 112 17.00 3.34 15.74
C VAL A 112 18.42 3.47 15.24
N CYS A 113 19.37 2.96 16.02
CA CYS A 113 20.79 2.96 15.67
C CYS A 113 21.03 2.06 14.45
N PRO A 114 21.67 2.56 13.39
CA PRO A 114 21.90 1.78 12.18
C PRO A 114 22.89 0.62 12.38
N HIS A 115 23.65 0.60 13.48
CA HIS A 115 24.57 -0.49 13.76
C HIS A 115 23.82 -1.82 14.04
N LEU A 116 23.02 -1.88 15.10
CA LEU A 116 22.28 -3.10 15.51
C LEU A 116 20.88 -2.81 16.06
N GLY A 117 20.25 -1.70 15.66
CA GLY A 117 18.87 -1.41 16.00
C GLY A 117 18.59 -0.93 17.43
N CYS A 118 19.64 -0.62 18.21
CA CYS A 118 19.47 -0.08 19.57
C CYS A 118 18.80 1.30 19.55
N LYS A 119 18.18 1.67 20.68
CA LYS A 119 17.54 2.98 20.81
C LYS A 119 18.59 4.09 20.91
N VAL A 120 18.40 5.13 20.10
CA VAL A 120 19.15 6.39 20.12
C VAL A 120 18.30 7.46 20.82
N HIS A 121 18.92 8.33 21.61
CA HIS A 121 18.28 9.46 22.27
C HIS A 121 19.10 10.73 22.10
N TRP A 122 18.45 11.88 22.24
CA TRP A 122 19.09 13.20 22.20
C TRP A 122 19.69 13.54 23.55
N GLU A 123 20.95 14.00 23.57
CA GLU A 123 21.67 14.53 24.72
C GLU A 123 21.95 16.02 24.51
N ALA A 124 21.08 16.88 25.03
CA ALA A 124 21.19 18.34 24.88
C ALA A 124 22.51 18.91 25.42
N VAL A 125 23.01 18.35 26.52
CA VAL A 125 24.28 18.84 27.16
C VAL A 125 25.49 18.64 26.23
N ASN A 126 25.45 17.60 25.41
CA ASN A 126 26.55 17.21 24.52
C ASN A 126 26.24 17.57 23.06
N ASP A 127 25.07 18.15 22.77
CA ASP A 127 24.58 18.50 21.44
C ASP A 127 24.72 17.33 20.44
N ARG A 128 24.30 16.13 20.88
CA ARG A 128 24.47 14.89 20.10
C ARG A 128 23.33 13.90 20.30
N PHE A 129 23.20 13.01 19.33
CA PHE A 129 22.43 11.79 19.48
C PHE A 129 23.33 10.64 19.94
N PHE A 130 22.89 9.88 20.94
CA PHE A 130 23.72 8.85 21.57
C PHE A 130 23.01 7.49 21.63
N CYS A 131 23.77 6.44 21.31
CA CYS A 131 23.39 5.04 21.45
C CYS A 131 24.22 4.34 22.51
N PRO A 132 23.66 3.99 23.67
CA PRO A 132 24.43 3.45 24.80
C PRO A 132 24.93 2.01 24.60
N CYS A 133 24.40 1.28 23.61
CA CYS A 133 24.74 -0.13 23.44
C CYS A 133 26.23 -0.36 23.12
N HIS A 134 26.79 0.43 22.23
CA HIS A 134 28.20 0.35 21.83
C HIS A 134 28.86 1.73 21.71
N ASN A 135 28.35 2.70 22.49
CA ASN A 135 28.85 4.08 22.51
C ASN A 135 28.85 4.73 21.12
N GLY A 136 27.80 4.45 20.32
CA GLY A 136 27.63 5.14 19.03
C GLY A 136 27.16 6.57 19.28
N ALA A 137 27.87 7.55 18.76
CA ALA A 137 27.48 8.94 18.80
C ALA A 137 27.26 9.50 17.40
N PHE A 138 26.33 10.43 17.31
CA PHE A 138 25.98 11.16 16.08
C PHE A 138 25.87 12.63 16.43
N ASP A 139 26.29 13.49 15.55
CA ASP A 139 26.10 14.93 15.73
C ASP A 139 24.63 15.37 15.63
N ALA A 140 24.39 16.66 15.80
CA ALA A 140 23.07 17.27 15.72
C ALA A 140 22.37 17.06 14.36
N THR A 141 23.11 16.71 13.31
CA THR A 141 22.57 16.43 11.96
C THR A 141 22.30 14.95 11.71
N GLY A 142 22.77 14.06 12.59
CA GLY A 142 22.67 12.61 12.46
C GLY A 142 23.88 11.97 11.79
N ALA A 143 24.98 12.73 11.57
CA ALA A 143 26.22 12.18 11.06
C ALA A 143 26.97 11.42 12.18
N PRO A 144 27.53 10.24 11.91
CA PRO A 144 28.18 9.42 12.92
C PRO A 144 29.53 10.02 13.30
N THR A 145 29.76 10.19 14.61
CA THR A 145 31.00 10.79 15.17
C THR A 145 31.85 9.80 15.94
N GLU A 146 31.22 8.84 16.64
CA GLU A 146 31.93 7.90 17.49
C GLU A 146 31.34 6.48 17.39
N GLY A 147 32.14 5.49 17.78
CA GLY A 147 31.74 4.09 17.89
C GLY A 147 31.60 3.37 16.55
N PRO A 148 30.97 2.17 16.55
CA PRO A 148 30.82 1.36 15.33
C PRO A 148 30.10 2.05 14.18
N PRO A 149 29.06 2.88 14.41
CA PRO A 149 28.42 3.63 13.32
C PRO A 149 29.41 4.54 12.58
N ALA A 150 30.34 5.20 13.30
CA ALA A 150 31.36 6.06 12.70
C ALA A 150 32.35 5.24 11.86
N ALA A 151 32.79 4.09 12.36
CA ALA A 151 33.69 3.20 11.64
C ALA A 151 33.06 2.66 10.32
N ALA A 152 31.73 2.48 10.32
CA ALA A 152 30.97 1.98 9.16
C ALA A 152 30.32 3.10 8.33
N ASN A 153 30.53 4.37 8.66
CA ASN A 153 29.92 5.54 8.00
C ASN A 153 28.38 5.46 7.91
N GLN A 154 27.73 5.04 9.00
CA GLN A 154 26.29 4.80 9.11
C GLN A 154 25.57 5.99 9.75
N TYR A 155 24.78 6.71 8.97
CA TYR A 155 24.04 7.89 9.38
C TYR A 155 22.68 7.52 9.99
N LEU A 156 22.15 8.37 10.88
CA LEU A 156 20.76 8.30 11.28
C LEU A 156 19.86 8.79 10.13
N THR A 157 18.80 8.07 9.84
CA THR A 157 17.81 8.50 8.83
C THR A 157 17.16 9.80 9.28
N ARG A 158 17.20 10.82 8.43
CA ARG A 158 16.60 12.13 8.66
C ARG A 158 15.22 12.20 7.97
N PHE A 159 14.28 12.84 8.66
CA PHE A 159 12.94 13.12 8.15
C PHE A 159 12.78 14.61 7.93
N GLU A 160 12.03 14.95 6.90
CA GLU A 160 11.73 16.32 6.54
C GLU A 160 10.73 16.92 7.53
N LEU A 161 10.96 18.16 7.95
CA LEU A 161 10.10 18.92 8.85
C LEU A 161 9.56 20.17 8.13
N ALA A 162 8.36 20.56 8.49
CA ALA A 162 7.76 21.84 8.09
C ALA A 162 7.10 22.50 9.29
N VAL A 163 7.07 23.82 9.28
CA VAL A 163 6.33 24.60 10.27
C VAL A 163 5.25 25.39 9.56
N GLU A 164 4.01 25.18 9.96
CA GLU A 164 2.85 25.89 9.46
C GLU A 164 1.93 26.33 10.61
N ASN A 165 1.61 27.60 10.69
CA ASN A 165 0.68 28.15 11.70
C ASN A 165 1.02 27.73 13.15
N ASN A 166 2.28 27.82 13.55
CA ASN A 166 2.78 27.38 14.87
C ASN A 166 2.72 25.86 15.11
N LEU A 167 2.49 25.06 14.06
CA LEU A 167 2.45 23.61 14.11
C LEU A 167 3.71 23.04 13.49
N LEU A 168 4.41 22.16 14.21
CA LEU A 168 5.51 21.38 13.67
C LEU A 168 4.96 20.11 13.02
N MET A 169 5.27 19.93 11.75
CA MET A 169 4.84 18.81 10.93
C MET A 169 6.05 18.00 10.48
N ILE A 170 5.88 16.68 10.39
CA ILE A 170 6.89 15.75 9.88
C ILE A 170 6.38 15.02 8.64
N ASN A 171 7.21 14.93 7.62
CA ASN A 171 6.92 14.17 6.41
C ASN A 171 7.34 12.71 6.60
N VAL A 172 6.38 11.79 6.65
CA VAL A 172 6.63 10.38 6.93
C VAL A 172 6.05 9.47 5.85
N PRO A 173 6.73 8.37 5.49
CA PRO A 173 6.17 7.40 4.57
C PRO A 173 4.96 6.70 5.21
N THR A 174 3.94 6.44 4.41
CA THR A 174 2.71 5.75 4.86
C THR A 174 2.91 4.26 5.02
N GLU A 175 3.90 3.68 4.36
CA GLU A 175 4.21 2.25 4.43
C GLU A 175 5.49 2.00 5.23
N ALA A 176 5.57 0.82 5.87
CA ALA A 176 6.78 0.38 6.54
C ALA A 176 7.94 0.38 5.53
N ILE A 177 9.03 1.07 5.86
CA ILE A 177 10.25 1.03 5.04
C ILE A 177 10.77 -0.40 5.09
N VAL A 178 10.47 -1.19 4.06
CA VAL A 178 11.19 -2.43 3.80
C VAL A 178 12.56 -2.00 3.31
N VAL A 179 13.52 -1.93 4.20
CA VAL A 179 14.92 -1.74 3.83
C VAL A 179 15.35 -2.99 3.07
N SER A 180 15.21 -2.98 1.75
CA SER A 180 15.85 -4.00 0.92
C SER A 180 17.36 -3.81 1.04
N GLN A 181 18.03 -4.72 1.73
CA GLN A 181 19.49 -4.80 1.80
C GLN A 181 20.07 -5.26 0.45
N SER A 182 19.70 -4.68 -0.67
CA SER A 182 20.11 -5.11 -2.01
C SER A 182 21.16 -4.22 -2.68
N GLU A 183 21.83 -3.32 -1.93
CA GLU A 183 22.91 -2.51 -2.51
C GLU A 183 24.21 -2.57 -1.70
N ALA A 184 24.64 -3.80 -1.40
CA ALA A 184 26.00 -4.04 -0.94
C ALA A 184 26.64 -5.11 -1.83
N THR A 185 26.76 -4.83 -3.14
CA THR A 185 27.63 -5.62 -4.02
C THR A 185 28.01 -4.80 -5.25
N SER A 186 29.07 -4.05 -5.12
CA SER A 186 30.01 -3.72 -6.21
C SER A 186 31.27 -3.13 -5.61
#